data_0c2246f6eb40115e741cff0ee986c5e0
#
_entry.id   0c2246f6eb40115e741cff0ee986c5e0
#
_cell.length_a   1.000
_cell.length_b   1.000
_cell.length_c   1.000
_cell.angle_alpha   90.00
_cell.angle_beta   90.00
_cell.angle_gamma   90.00
#
_symmetry.space_group_name_H-M   'P 1'
#
loop_
_entity.id
_entity.type
_entity.pdbx_description
1 polymer ?
#
loop_
_entity_poly.entity_id
_entity_poly.type
_entity_poly.pdbx_seq_one_letter_code
_entity_poly.pdbx_strand_id
1 'polypeptide(L)'
;MKLGIVGLPNVGKSTLFNSLTKAGAESANYPFCTIDPNVGVVAVPDERLDKLTEMYHSAKTTPAVIEFVDIAGLVKGASKGEGLGNQFLANIREVDAIVHVVRCFEDTNVIHVDGSVDPIRDIETINLELIFSDIEVLDRRIAKTIRGARNDKMLAKELDFQQRIKAHLEEGKLAKTLEVTDEDEQGWIEEYNLLTWKPVIFAANVSEDDVADDGASNEHVQKVKEYAKEFDSEVFVVCAQIEQELAELDDEEKKMFLEDLGVKESGLDKLIKASYSLLGLISYLTAGETESRAWTIKKGTKAPGAAGKIHSDFERGFIKAEVVSYKDLMECGNMVAAKEKGLVRQEGKEYVVEDGDIILFKFNV
;
A
#
# COMPACT_ATOMS: atom_id res chain seq x y z
N MET A 1 -5.83 -6.26 2.05
CA MET A 1 -4.69 -5.45 2.54
C MET A 1 -5.09 -4.00 2.41
N LYS A 2 -4.82 -3.23 3.46
CA LYS A 2 -5.38 -1.88 3.63
C LYS A 2 -4.27 -0.86 3.82
N LEU A 3 -4.37 0.27 3.13
CA LEU A 3 -3.55 1.45 3.40
C LEU A 3 -4.40 2.53 4.06
N GLY A 4 -3.87 3.12 5.13
CA GLY A 4 -4.50 4.25 5.79
C GLY A 4 -4.01 5.56 5.19
N ILE A 5 -4.92 6.40 4.72
CA ILE A 5 -4.59 7.76 4.29
C ILE A 5 -4.64 8.68 5.50
N VAL A 6 -3.51 9.26 5.84
CA VAL A 6 -3.37 10.20 6.96
C VAL A 6 -2.87 11.56 6.49
N GLY A 7 -3.13 12.59 7.26
CA GLY A 7 -2.65 13.95 7.01
C GLY A 7 -3.32 14.95 7.94
N LEU A 8 -2.70 16.10 8.10
CA LEU A 8 -3.30 17.21 8.85
C LEU A 8 -4.55 17.75 8.12
N PRO A 9 -5.40 18.50 8.81
CA PRO A 9 -6.51 19.18 8.14
C PRO A 9 -6.04 20.09 7.00
N ASN A 10 -6.83 20.19 5.93
CA ASN A 10 -6.61 21.07 4.78
C ASN A 10 -5.33 20.79 3.95
N VAL A 11 -4.83 19.55 3.96
CA VAL A 11 -3.73 19.12 3.10
C VAL A 11 -4.18 18.49 1.77
N GLY A 12 -5.51 18.39 1.53
CA GLY A 12 -6.07 17.73 0.34
C GLY A 12 -6.40 16.25 0.52
N LYS A 13 -6.31 15.71 1.74
CA LYS A 13 -6.54 14.29 2.06
C LYS A 13 -7.91 13.80 1.57
N SER A 14 -9.01 14.49 1.92
CA SER A 14 -10.36 14.06 1.54
C SER A 14 -10.61 14.19 0.04
N THR A 15 -10.02 15.19 -0.62
CA THR A 15 -10.08 15.33 -2.08
C THR A 15 -9.42 14.15 -2.75
N LEU A 16 -8.21 13.77 -2.31
CA LEU A 16 -7.48 12.62 -2.83
C LEU A 16 -8.24 11.31 -2.58
N PHE A 17 -8.78 11.11 -1.39
CA PHE A 17 -9.58 9.91 -1.08
C PHE A 17 -10.84 9.81 -1.95
N ASN A 18 -11.55 10.95 -2.16
CA ASN A 18 -12.73 10.97 -3.02
C ASN A 18 -12.39 10.64 -4.47
N SER A 19 -11.25 11.11 -4.99
CA SER A 19 -10.77 10.76 -6.34
C SER A 19 -10.47 9.26 -6.45
N LEU A 20 -9.80 8.68 -5.44
CA LEU A 20 -9.57 7.24 -5.33
C LEU A 20 -10.87 6.43 -5.34
N THR A 21 -11.87 6.86 -4.57
CA THR A 21 -13.14 6.14 -4.45
C THR A 21 -14.01 6.26 -5.69
N LYS A 22 -13.96 7.36 -6.42
CA LYS A 22 -14.64 7.53 -7.71
C LYS A 22 -14.02 6.62 -8.77
N ALA A 23 -12.71 6.60 -8.91
CA ALA A 23 -12.00 5.66 -9.78
C ALA A 23 -12.30 4.20 -9.42
N GLY A 24 -12.57 3.90 -8.14
CA GLY A 24 -12.98 2.59 -7.65
C GLY A 24 -14.47 2.26 -7.88
N ALA A 25 -15.35 3.25 -8.02
CA ALA A 25 -16.79 3.03 -8.20
C ALA A 25 -17.12 2.35 -9.54
N GLU A 26 -16.32 2.57 -10.58
CA GLU A 26 -16.41 1.83 -11.83
C GLU A 26 -16.03 0.34 -11.66
N SER A 27 -15.22 0.04 -10.65
CA SER A 27 -14.86 -1.33 -10.26
C SER A 27 -15.83 -1.97 -9.26
N ALA A 28 -16.92 -1.30 -8.84
CA ALA A 28 -17.87 -1.71 -7.80
C ALA A 28 -18.70 -2.99 -8.13
N ASN A 29 -18.46 -3.63 -9.24
CA ASN A 29 -19.01 -4.94 -9.57
C ASN A 29 -18.26 -6.12 -8.92
N TYR A 30 -17.38 -5.84 -7.93
CA TYR A 30 -16.69 -6.91 -7.19
C TYR A 30 -17.61 -7.52 -6.13
N PRO A 31 -17.93 -8.83 -6.21
CA PRO A 31 -18.61 -9.53 -5.14
C PRO A 31 -17.71 -9.49 -3.89
N PHE A 32 -18.28 -9.11 -2.74
CA PHE A 32 -17.65 -9.04 -1.42
C PHE A 32 -17.07 -7.69 -0.96
N CYS A 33 -17.27 -6.58 -1.66
CA CYS A 33 -16.99 -5.27 -1.09
C CYS A 33 -18.11 -4.85 -0.12
N THR A 34 -17.81 -4.80 1.16
CA THR A 34 -18.64 -4.10 2.16
C THR A 34 -18.55 -2.60 1.87
N ILE A 35 -19.68 -1.95 1.70
CA ILE A 35 -19.73 -0.50 1.53
C ILE A 35 -19.54 0.14 2.91
N ASP A 36 -18.29 0.37 3.28
CA ASP A 36 -17.94 1.23 4.41
C ASP A 36 -17.62 2.62 3.83
N PRO A 37 -18.26 3.70 4.28
CA PRO A 37 -18.07 5.04 3.71
C PRO A 37 -16.62 5.56 3.80
N ASN A 38 -15.79 4.94 4.62
CA ASN A 38 -14.38 5.31 4.80
C ASN A 38 -13.40 4.34 4.12
N VAL A 39 -13.89 3.38 3.32
CA VAL A 39 -13.03 2.39 2.62
C VAL A 39 -13.26 2.50 1.12
N GLY A 40 -12.19 2.85 0.40
CA GLY A 40 -12.15 2.83 -1.06
C GLY A 40 -11.44 1.60 -1.57
N VAL A 41 -12.09 0.84 -2.47
CA VAL A 41 -11.47 -0.29 -3.17
C VAL A 41 -11.09 0.17 -4.57
N VAL A 42 -9.81 0.08 -4.90
CA VAL A 42 -9.27 0.64 -6.13
C VAL A 42 -8.58 -0.45 -6.95
N ALA A 43 -8.85 -0.46 -8.26
CA ALA A 43 -8.15 -1.35 -9.18
C ALA A 43 -6.67 -0.97 -9.30
N VAL A 44 -5.80 -1.98 -9.33
CA VAL A 44 -4.37 -1.79 -9.62
C VAL A 44 -4.19 -1.81 -11.13
N PRO A 45 -3.72 -0.71 -11.74
CA PRO A 45 -3.49 -0.65 -13.18
C PRO A 45 -2.44 -1.68 -13.60
N ASP A 46 -2.77 -2.55 -14.56
CA ASP A 46 -1.86 -3.59 -15.07
C ASP A 46 -2.08 -3.84 -16.57
N GLU A 47 -1.25 -3.22 -17.40
CA GLU A 47 -1.30 -3.37 -18.86
C GLU A 47 -1.16 -4.84 -19.34
N ARG A 48 -0.57 -5.71 -18.50
CA ARG A 48 -0.43 -7.13 -18.84
C ARG A 48 -1.77 -7.82 -18.86
N LEU A 49 -2.67 -7.43 -17.96
CA LEU A 49 -4.02 -7.96 -17.89
C LEU A 49 -4.85 -7.54 -19.11
N ASP A 50 -4.72 -6.28 -19.54
CA ASP A 50 -5.44 -5.76 -20.70
C ASP A 50 -5.03 -6.50 -21.98
N LYS A 51 -3.72 -6.67 -22.19
CA LYS A 51 -3.19 -7.44 -23.32
C LYS A 51 -3.59 -8.91 -23.30
N LEU A 52 -3.69 -9.54 -22.12
CA LEU A 52 -4.22 -10.89 -22.01
C LEU A 52 -5.69 -10.96 -22.33
N THR A 53 -6.48 -9.99 -21.89
CA THR A 53 -7.90 -9.89 -22.23
C THR A 53 -8.12 -9.81 -23.73
N GLU A 54 -7.34 -9.00 -24.43
CA GLU A 54 -7.37 -8.90 -25.89
C GLU A 54 -6.95 -10.23 -26.56
N MET A 55 -5.84 -10.83 -26.13
CA MET A 55 -5.29 -12.07 -26.67
C MET A 55 -6.28 -13.25 -26.56
N TYR A 56 -6.97 -13.37 -25.42
CA TYR A 56 -7.91 -14.46 -25.16
C TYR A 56 -9.36 -14.11 -25.51
N HIS A 57 -9.62 -12.88 -25.98
CA HIS A 57 -10.98 -12.36 -26.22
C HIS A 57 -11.89 -12.60 -25.01
N SER A 58 -11.36 -12.33 -23.81
CA SER A 58 -12.05 -12.62 -22.57
C SER A 58 -13.33 -11.81 -22.42
N ALA A 59 -14.41 -12.48 -22.04
CA ALA A 59 -15.71 -11.83 -21.83
C ALA A 59 -15.68 -10.87 -20.61
N LYS A 60 -14.75 -11.08 -19.69
CA LYS A 60 -14.59 -10.27 -18.47
C LYS A 60 -13.13 -10.07 -18.12
N THR A 61 -12.81 -8.85 -17.68
CA THR A 61 -11.50 -8.49 -17.10
C THR A 61 -11.67 -8.17 -15.62
N THR A 62 -10.84 -8.79 -14.77
CA THR A 62 -10.89 -8.55 -13.32
C THR A 62 -9.49 -8.19 -12.81
N PRO A 63 -9.20 -6.90 -12.54
CA PRO A 63 -7.92 -6.46 -12.04
C PRO A 63 -7.70 -6.87 -10.57
N ALA A 64 -6.45 -6.81 -10.12
CA ALA A 64 -6.12 -6.81 -8.71
C ALA A 64 -6.67 -5.55 -8.05
N VAL A 65 -6.96 -5.61 -6.75
CA VAL A 65 -7.49 -4.47 -6.00
C VAL A 65 -6.69 -4.23 -4.72
N ILE A 66 -6.68 -2.97 -4.31
CA ILE A 66 -6.10 -2.51 -3.05
C ILE A 66 -7.15 -1.66 -2.31
N GLU A 67 -7.15 -1.74 -0.99
CA GLU A 67 -8.09 -0.99 -0.15
C GLU A 67 -7.39 0.21 0.46
N PHE A 68 -8.00 1.39 0.30
CA PHE A 68 -7.60 2.62 1.00
C PHE A 68 -8.64 2.96 2.06
N VAL A 69 -8.18 3.35 3.23
CA VAL A 69 -9.03 3.76 4.35
C VAL A 69 -8.81 5.25 4.63
N ASP A 70 -9.86 6.05 4.54
CA ASP A 70 -9.78 7.45 4.99
C ASP A 70 -9.74 7.49 6.51
N ILE A 71 -8.58 7.84 7.04
CA ILE A 71 -8.40 8.00 8.47
C ILE A 71 -8.63 9.49 8.79
N ALA A 72 -9.64 9.77 9.61
CA ALA A 72 -10.00 11.14 10.00
C ALA A 72 -8.76 11.93 10.44
N GLY A 73 -8.67 13.20 10.02
CA GLY A 73 -7.47 14.01 10.24
C GLY A 73 -7.08 14.11 11.73
N LEU A 74 -5.79 14.05 11.97
CA LEU A 74 -5.20 14.21 13.29
C LEU A 74 -5.41 15.65 13.78
N VAL A 75 -5.90 15.78 15.01
CA VAL A 75 -5.85 17.04 15.75
C VAL A 75 -4.67 16.91 16.75
N LYS A 76 -3.83 17.92 16.82
CA LYS A 76 -2.71 17.99 17.76
C LYS A 76 -3.16 17.66 19.20
N GLY A 77 -2.48 16.72 19.88
CA GLY A 77 -2.88 16.23 21.19
C GLY A 77 -3.82 15.00 21.15
N ALA A 78 -3.93 14.32 20.03
CA ALA A 78 -4.78 13.15 19.85
C ALA A 78 -4.44 12.01 20.82
N SER A 79 -3.16 11.85 21.18
CA SER A 79 -2.69 10.84 22.13
C SER A 79 -3.09 11.13 23.59
N LYS A 80 -3.40 12.40 23.92
CA LYS A 80 -3.77 12.85 25.27
C LYS A 80 -5.27 13.12 25.44
N GLY A 81 -6.05 13.03 24.34
CA GLY A 81 -7.45 13.39 24.30
C GLY A 81 -8.39 12.21 24.42
N GLU A 82 -9.56 12.44 24.98
CA GLU A 82 -10.70 11.54 24.90
C GLU A 82 -11.38 11.69 23.53
N GLY A 83 -11.75 10.59 22.88
CA GLY A 83 -12.64 10.59 21.69
C GLY A 83 -11.91 10.43 20.34
N LEU A 84 -11.94 11.46 19.48
CA LEU A 84 -11.52 11.36 18.06
C LEU A 84 -10.06 10.98 17.86
N GLY A 85 -9.15 11.39 18.76
CA GLY A 85 -7.74 11.05 18.68
C GLY A 85 -7.47 9.56 18.87
N ASN A 86 -8.13 8.94 19.86
CA ASN A 86 -8.02 7.51 20.09
C ASN A 86 -8.57 6.69 18.92
N GLN A 87 -9.64 7.17 18.28
CA GLN A 87 -10.20 6.53 17.10
C GLN A 87 -9.25 6.62 15.91
N PHE A 88 -8.60 7.76 15.70
CA PHE A 88 -7.55 7.94 14.68
C PHE A 88 -6.43 6.89 14.84
N LEU A 89 -5.87 6.78 16.05
CA LEU A 89 -4.79 5.84 16.34
C LEU A 89 -5.25 4.36 16.21
N ALA A 90 -6.50 4.06 16.59
CA ALA A 90 -7.08 2.74 16.41
C ALA A 90 -7.21 2.37 14.91
N ASN A 91 -7.69 3.29 14.09
CA ASN A 91 -7.82 3.07 12.64
C ASN A 91 -6.45 2.85 11.97
N ILE A 92 -5.39 3.57 12.39
CA ILE A 92 -4.03 3.32 11.88
C ILE A 92 -3.53 1.92 12.28
N ARG A 93 -3.91 1.38 13.44
CA ARG A 93 -3.53 0.02 13.84
C ARG A 93 -4.07 -1.06 12.92
N GLU A 94 -5.23 -0.84 12.33
CA GLU A 94 -5.93 -1.81 11.47
C GLU A 94 -5.41 -1.85 10.03
N VAL A 95 -4.59 -0.89 9.62
CA VAL A 95 -4.03 -0.85 8.26
C VAL A 95 -2.63 -1.44 8.20
N ASP A 96 -2.23 -1.92 7.03
CA ASP A 96 -0.94 -2.58 6.80
C ASP A 96 0.18 -1.56 6.52
N ALA A 97 -0.14 -0.41 5.92
CA ALA A 97 0.79 0.68 5.61
C ALA A 97 0.07 2.03 5.62
N ILE A 98 0.84 3.11 5.57
CA ILE A 98 0.36 4.49 5.68
C ILE A 98 0.68 5.25 4.40
N VAL A 99 -0.30 5.96 3.85
CA VAL A 99 -0.13 7.03 2.86
C VAL A 99 -0.25 8.36 3.60
N HIS A 100 0.87 9.04 3.76
CA HIS A 100 0.92 10.32 4.46
C HIS A 100 0.79 11.45 3.45
N VAL A 101 -0.38 12.10 3.39
CA VAL A 101 -0.61 13.25 2.52
C VAL A 101 -0.01 14.49 3.16
N VAL A 102 0.90 15.14 2.43
CA VAL A 102 1.65 16.31 2.90
C VAL A 102 1.36 17.48 1.97
N ARG A 103 1.01 18.63 2.54
CA ARG A 103 0.76 19.84 1.77
C ARG A 103 2.07 20.46 1.29
N CYS A 104 2.23 20.56 -0.02
CA CYS A 104 3.36 21.19 -0.71
C CYS A 104 2.92 22.30 -1.67
N PHE A 105 1.75 22.90 -1.47
CA PHE A 105 1.21 24.01 -2.27
C PHE A 105 0.84 25.19 -1.38
N GLU A 106 0.96 26.38 -1.94
CA GLU A 106 0.50 27.62 -1.33
C GLU A 106 -0.87 28.00 -1.93
N ASP A 107 -1.85 28.25 -1.08
CA ASP A 107 -3.18 28.75 -1.47
C ASP A 107 -3.72 29.64 -0.36
N THR A 108 -3.98 30.90 -0.71
CA THR A 108 -4.50 31.91 0.21
C THR A 108 -5.93 31.65 0.65
N ASN A 109 -6.70 30.88 -0.12
CA ASN A 109 -8.07 30.50 0.18
C ASN A 109 -8.17 29.27 1.10
N VAL A 110 -7.08 28.49 1.21
CA VAL A 110 -7.00 27.28 2.03
C VAL A 110 -6.08 27.55 3.23
N ILE A 111 -6.68 27.82 4.39
CA ILE A 111 -5.94 28.14 5.61
C ILE A 111 -5.18 26.90 6.11
N HIS A 112 -3.87 27.03 6.34
CA HIS A 112 -3.09 26.02 7.03
C HIS A 112 -3.36 26.07 8.54
N VAL A 113 -3.42 24.90 9.20
CA VAL A 113 -3.71 24.79 10.65
C VAL A 113 -2.73 25.59 11.51
N ASP A 114 -1.45 25.59 11.13
CA ASP A 114 -0.38 26.32 11.83
C ASP A 114 -0.01 27.67 11.17
N GLY A 115 -0.84 28.16 10.23
CA GLY A 115 -0.70 29.48 9.60
C GLY A 115 0.35 29.61 8.50
N SER A 116 1.20 28.57 8.27
CA SER A 116 2.21 28.53 7.20
C SER A 116 2.39 27.11 6.70
N VAL A 117 2.75 26.93 5.43
CA VAL A 117 3.08 25.63 4.87
C VAL A 117 4.51 25.24 5.30
N ASP A 118 4.63 24.13 6.02
CA ASP A 118 5.90 23.54 6.41
C ASP A 118 5.72 22.01 6.45
N PRO A 119 6.07 21.30 5.37
CA PRO A 119 5.82 19.88 5.24
C PRO A 119 6.55 19.03 6.28
N ILE A 120 7.74 19.43 6.70
CA ILE A 120 8.53 18.66 7.67
C ILE A 120 7.89 18.76 9.06
N ARG A 121 7.55 19.97 9.50
CA ARG A 121 6.79 20.17 10.76
C ARG A 121 5.51 19.35 10.78
N ASP A 122 4.78 19.32 9.66
CA ASP A 122 3.52 18.60 9.55
C ASP A 122 3.71 17.08 9.68
N ILE A 123 4.77 16.54 9.04
CA ILE A 123 5.16 15.13 9.17
C ILE A 123 5.54 14.81 10.60
N GLU A 124 6.40 15.63 11.22
CA GLU A 124 6.87 15.42 12.59
C GLU A 124 5.72 15.49 13.60
N THR A 125 4.74 16.37 13.37
CA THR A 125 3.55 16.46 14.23
C THR A 125 2.78 15.13 14.26
N ILE A 126 2.57 14.49 13.13
CA ILE A 126 1.91 13.17 13.06
C ILE A 126 2.82 12.10 13.70
N ASN A 127 4.10 12.09 13.37
CA ASN A 127 5.05 11.12 13.92
C ASN A 127 5.10 11.14 15.46
N LEU A 128 5.07 12.32 16.07
CA LEU A 128 5.05 12.45 17.53
C LEU A 128 3.81 11.83 18.16
N GLU A 129 2.63 11.99 17.57
CA GLU A 129 1.40 11.36 18.07
C GLU A 129 1.47 9.82 17.94
N LEU A 130 2.04 9.31 16.85
CA LEU A 130 2.26 7.86 16.69
C LEU A 130 3.26 7.33 17.72
N ILE A 131 4.35 8.04 17.97
CA ILE A 131 5.36 7.70 18.98
C ILE A 131 4.73 7.63 20.38
N PHE A 132 3.97 8.63 20.79
CA PHE A 132 3.32 8.63 22.09
C PHE A 132 2.38 7.43 22.26
N SER A 133 1.60 7.11 21.22
CA SER A 133 0.74 5.94 21.23
C SER A 133 1.51 4.62 21.37
N ASP A 134 2.67 4.51 20.72
CA ASP A 134 3.50 3.31 20.79
C ASP A 134 4.19 3.16 22.14
N ILE A 135 4.63 4.26 22.75
CA ILE A 135 5.17 4.27 24.12
C ILE A 135 4.12 3.73 25.10
N GLU A 136 2.86 4.14 25.01
CA GLU A 136 1.79 3.61 25.86
C GLU A 136 1.56 2.09 25.68
N VAL A 137 1.69 1.60 24.43
CA VAL A 137 1.59 0.16 24.15
C VAL A 137 2.76 -0.58 24.82
N LEU A 138 3.97 -0.06 24.67
CA LEU A 138 5.17 -0.66 25.26
C LEU A 138 5.12 -0.64 26.80
N ASP A 139 4.66 0.44 27.42
CA ASP A 139 4.50 0.52 28.89
C ASP A 139 3.58 -0.58 29.42
N ARG A 140 2.46 -0.83 28.73
CA ARG A 140 1.55 -1.91 29.10
C ARG A 140 2.17 -3.30 28.89
N ARG A 141 2.95 -3.52 27.84
CA ARG A 141 3.66 -4.77 27.56
C ARG A 141 4.76 -5.01 28.59
N ILE A 142 5.62 -4.01 28.83
CA ILE A 142 6.68 -4.05 29.85
C ILE A 142 6.12 -4.42 31.22
N ALA A 143 5.02 -3.81 31.64
CA ALA A 143 4.37 -4.10 32.94
C ALA A 143 3.89 -5.56 33.06
N LYS A 144 3.58 -6.23 31.94
CA LYS A 144 3.25 -7.65 31.91
C LYS A 144 4.50 -8.52 31.92
N THR A 145 5.46 -8.24 31.05
CA THR A 145 6.66 -9.04 30.80
C THR A 145 7.57 -9.07 32.04
N ILE A 146 7.71 -7.95 32.75
CA ILE A 146 8.58 -7.80 33.94
C ILE A 146 8.24 -8.81 35.05
N ARG A 147 6.98 -9.24 35.14
CA ARG A 147 6.53 -10.19 36.19
C ARG A 147 7.11 -11.59 35.97
N GLY A 148 7.29 -12.00 34.73
CA GLY A 148 7.85 -13.32 34.38
C GLY A 148 9.36 -13.34 34.11
N ALA A 149 9.93 -12.18 33.77
CA ALA A 149 11.31 -12.05 33.30
C ALA A 149 12.37 -12.53 34.32
N ARG A 150 12.06 -12.57 35.62
CA ARG A 150 12.98 -13.07 36.65
C ARG A 150 13.21 -14.58 36.58
N ASN A 151 12.25 -15.32 36.06
CA ASN A 151 12.26 -16.80 36.05
C ASN A 151 12.34 -17.39 34.64
N ASP A 152 12.25 -16.56 33.62
CA ASP A 152 12.26 -16.98 32.21
C ASP A 152 13.25 -16.12 31.40
N LYS A 153 14.25 -16.78 30.81
CA LYS A 153 15.30 -16.12 30.01
C LYS A 153 14.75 -15.48 28.73
N MET A 154 13.73 -16.09 28.10
CA MET A 154 13.11 -15.53 26.90
C MET A 154 12.34 -14.25 27.24
N LEU A 155 11.57 -14.26 28.34
CA LEU A 155 10.88 -13.06 28.81
C LEU A 155 11.86 -11.97 29.26
N ALA A 156 13.04 -12.34 29.80
CA ALA A 156 14.08 -11.37 30.14
C ALA A 156 14.68 -10.73 28.88
N LYS A 157 14.92 -11.51 27.80
CA LYS A 157 15.38 -11.00 26.50
C LYS A 157 14.31 -10.10 25.87
N GLU A 158 13.05 -10.52 25.90
CA GLU A 158 11.94 -9.72 25.38
C GLU A 158 11.79 -8.38 26.14
N LEU A 159 11.93 -8.40 27.48
CA LEU A 159 11.88 -7.20 28.30
C LEU A 159 12.98 -6.20 27.93
N ASP A 160 14.22 -6.66 27.74
CA ASP A 160 15.33 -5.82 27.30
C ASP A 160 15.03 -5.18 25.94
N PHE A 161 14.51 -5.96 24.99
CA PHE A 161 14.12 -5.45 23.68
C PHE A 161 12.99 -4.42 23.75
N GLN A 162 11.94 -4.66 24.55
CA GLN A 162 10.85 -3.71 24.78
C GLN A 162 11.37 -2.38 25.35
N GLN A 163 12.32 -2.43 26.29
CA GLN A 163 12.94 -1.24 26.89
C GLN A 163 13.81 -0.49 25.87
N ARG A 164 14.53 -1.21 24.99
CA ARG A 164 15.32 -0.60 23.91
C ARG A 164 14.43 0.14 22.91
N ILE A 165 13.33 -0.47 22.47
CA ILE A 165 12.37 0.19 21.58
C ILE A 165 11.81 1.44 22.27
N LYS A 166 11.40 1.32 23.53
CA LYS A 166 10.84 2.46 24.27
C LYS A 166 11.83 3.61 24.37
N ALA A 167 13.08 3.35 24.73
CA ALA A 167 14.12 4.37 24.82
C ALA A 167 14.36 5.06 23.47
N HIS A 168 14.35 4.29 22.36
CA HIS A 168 14.47 4.81 21.01
C HIS A 168 13.31 5.74 20.62
N LEU A 169 12.08 5.38 20.99
CA LEU A 169 10.89 6.24 20.79
C LEU A 169 10.93 7.50 21.67
N GLU A 170 11.40 7.40 22.91
CA GLU A 170 11.54 8.54 23.83
C GLU A 170 12.58 9.58 23.35
N GLU A 171 13.53 9.16 22.50
CA GLU A 171 14.43 10.05 21.77
C GLU A 171 13.77 10.75 20.56
N GLY A 172 12.49 10.50 20.30
CA GLY A 172 11.75 11.04 19.15
C GLY A 172 12.00 10.30 17.84
N LYS A 173 12.62 9.11 17.89
CA LYS A 173 12.90 8.28 16.71
C LYS A 173 11.79 7.28 16.45
N LEU A 174 11.50 6.99 15.17
CA LEU A 174 10.50 5.99 14.79
C LEU A 174 11.00 4.57 15.04
N ALA A 175 10.15 3.64 15.46
CA ALA A 175 10.54 2.25 15.71
C ALA A 175 11.23 1.61 14.50
N LYS A 176 10.80 1.91 13.28
CA LYS A 176 11.39 1.39 12.02
C LYS A 176 12.86 1.78 11.80
N THR A 177 13.39 2.75 12.53
CA THR A 177 14.81 3.13 12.46
C THR A 177 15.68 2.39 13.48
N LEU A 178 15.09 1.55 14.34
CA LEU A 178 15.82 0.67 15.23
C LEU A 178 16.37 -0.53 14.43
N GLU A 179 17.66 -0.80 14.58
CA GLU A 179 18.26 -2.00 13.99
C GLU A 179 17.82 -3.25 14.75
N VAL A 180 17.16 -4.17 14.04
CA VAL A 180 16.66 -5.44 14.57
C VAL A 180 17.25 -6.57 13.74
N THR A 181 18.20 -7.32 14.30
CA THR A 181 18.94 -8.39 13.60
C THR A 181 18.66 -9.78 14.16
N ASP A 182 18.11 -9.86 15.36
CA ASP A 182 17.80 -11.11 16.05
C ASP A 182 16.43 -11.65 15.60
N GLU A 183 16.31 -12.95 15.33
CA GLU A 183 15.07 -13.56 14.83
C GLU A 183 13.90 -13.48 15.83
N ASP A 184 14.18 -13.61 17.14
CA ASP A 184 13.14 -13.49 18.16
C ASP A 184 12.64 -12.03 18.23
N GLU A 185 13.57 -11.06 18.19
CA GLU A 185 13.24 -9.63 18.19
C GLU A 185 12.42 -9.24 16.96
N GLN A 186 12.74 -9.80 15.80
CA GLN A 186 11.97 -9.61 14.57
C GLN A 186 10.53 -10.12 14.72
N GLY A 187 10.36 -11.32 15.29
CA GLY A 187 9.03 -11.86 15.57
C GLY A 187 8.22 -10.99 16.55
N TRP A 188 8.86 -10.51 17.61
CA TRP A 188 8.20 -9.66 18.61
C TRP A 188 7.80 -8.31 18.08
N ILE A 189 8.66 -7.61 17.30
CA ILE A 189 8.32 -6.27 16.80
C ILE A 189 7.15 -6.33 15.81
N GLU A 190 7.05 -7.38 15.02
CA GLU A 190 5.90 -7.62 14.14
C GLU A 190 4.62 -7.86 14.95
N GLU A 191 4.70 -8.67 16.04
CA GLU A 191 3.55 -8.93 16.93
C GLU A 191 3.09 -7.68 17.68
N TYR A 192 4.00 -6.77 18.03
CA TYR A 192 3.65 -5.56 18.79
C TYR A 192 2.76 -4.61 18.01
N ASN A 193 2.74 -4.70 16.69
CA ASN A 193 1.93 -3.88 15.79
C ASN A 193 2.07 -2.38 16.10
N LEU A 194 3.31 -1.92 16.25
CA LEU A 194 3.63 -0.52 16.51
C LEU A 194 3.29 0.33 15.28
N LEU A 195 2.72 1.51 15.53
CA LEU A 195 2.33 2.44 14.47
C LEU A 195 3.56 2.99 13.74
N THR A 196 4.63 3.26 14.49
CA THR A 196 5.90 3.79 13.97
C THR A 196 6.79 2.72 13.31
N TRP A 197 6.36 1.45 13.32
CA TRP A 197 6.99 0.36 12.57
C TRP A 197 6.39 0.18 11.18
N LYS A 198 5.17 0.67 10.96
CA LYS A 198 4.47 0.52 9.68
C LYS A 198 5.21 1.21 8.53
N PRO A 199 5.21 0.61 7.32
CA PRO A 199 5.71 1.26 6.11
C PRO A 199 4.91 2.53 5.80
N VAL A 200 5.60 3.57 5.31
CA VAL A 200 4.99 4.87 4.98
C VAL A 200 5.41 5.28 3.57
N ILE A 201 4.44 5.73 2.79
CA ILE A 201 4.62 6.48 1.54
C ILE A 201 4.18 7.92 1.79
N PHE A 202 4.94 8.90 1.27
CA PHE A 202 4.54 10.29 1.30
C PHE A 202 3.87 10.67 -0.03
N ALA A 203 2.65 11.20 0.05
CA ALA A 203 1.95 11.83 -1.06
C ALA A 203 2.11 13.35 -0.94
N ALA A 204 3.07 13.92 -1.65
CA ALA A 204 3.30 15.36 -1.70
C ALA A 204 2.23 16.00 -2.59
N ASN A 205 1.24 16.65 -1.95
CA ASN A 205 0.15 17.31 -2.66
C ASN A 205 0.58 18.70 -3.08
N VAL A 206 0.66 18.93 -4.39
CA VAL A 206 1.17 20.13 -5.04
C VAL A 206 0.07 20.90 -5.78
N SER A 207 0.39 22.10 -6.27
CA SER A 207 -0.43 22.82 -7.24
C SER A 207 -0.33 22.20 -8.63
N GLU A 208 -1.24 22.58 -9.52
CA GLU A 208 -1.27 22.12 -10.91
C GLU A 208 0.04 22.42 -11.65
N ASP A 209 0.64 23.58 -11.41
CA ASP A 209 1.88 24.05 -12.06
C ASP A 209 3.08 23.14 -11.78
N ASP A 210 3.06 22.41 -10.66
CA ASP A 210 4.19 21.56 -10.22
C ASP A 210 4.09 20.11 -10.74
N VAL A 211 3.01 19.75 -11.44
CA VAL A 211 2.78 18.35 -11.86
C VAL A 211 3.66 17.94 -13.03
N ALA A 212 3.86 18.86 -13.98
CA ALA A 212 4.60 18.57 -15.22
C ALA A 212 6.07 18.18 -14.99
N ASP A 213 6.72 18.75 -13.97
CA ASP A 213 8.12 18.47 -13.60
C ASP A 213 8.25 17.51 -12.39
N ASP A 214 7.16 16.85 -11.98
CA ASP A 214 7.10 15.97 -10.81
C ASP A 214 7.58 16.68 -9.53
N GLY A 215 7.24 17.97 -9.38
CA GLY A 215 7.59 18.81 -8.24
C GLY A 215 9.10 19.10 -8.12
N ALA A 216 9.86 18.98 -9.22
CA ALA A 216 11.31 19.20 -9.18
C ALA A 216 11.68 20.63 -8.81
N SER A 217 10.89 21.62 -9.22
CA SER A 217 11.05 23.03 -8.91
C SER A 217 10.45 23.45 -7.56
N ASN A 218 9.65 22.60 -6.93
CA ASN A 218 8.96 22.90 -5.69
C ASN A 218 9.84 22.60 -4.46
N GLU A 219 10.22 23.65 -3.71
CA GLU A 219 11.11 23.54 -2.54
C GLU A 219 10.52 22.66 -1.43
N HIS A 220 9.18 22.67 -1.23
CA HIS A 220 8.51 21.84 -0.24
C HIS A 220 8.61 20.35 -0.61
N VAL A 221 8.44 20.01 -1.89
CA VAL A 221 8.61 18.65 -2.39
C VAL A 221 10.04 18.17 -2.18
N GLN A 222 11.05 19.02 -2.46
CA GLN A 222 12.44 18.64 -2.27
C GLN A 222 12.76 18.35 -0.79
N LYS A 223 12.23 19.15 0.14
CA LYS A 223 12.37 18.90 1.59
C LYS A 223 11.75 17.55 1.99
N VAL A 224 10.55 17.22 1.46
CA VAL A 224 9.90 15.93 1.73
C VAL A 224 10.72 14.78 1.14
N LYS A 225 11.26 14.92 -0.09
CA LYS A 225 12.11 13.90 -0.72
C LYS A 225 13.41 13.67 0.06
N GLU A 226 14.01 14.73 0.60
CA GLU A 226 15.21 14.62 1.44
C GLU A 226 14.90 13.92 2.76
N TYR A 227 13.86 14.35 3.44
CA TYR A 227 13.37 13.71 4.66
C TYR A 227 13.06 12.22 4.48
N ALA A 228 12.34 11.87 3.41
CA ALA A 228 11.95 10.50 3.14
C ALA A 228 13.12 9.54 2.92
N LYS A 229 14.25 10.04 2.35
CA LYS A 229 15.47 9.24 2.15
C LYS A 229 16.07 8.74 3.47
N GLU A 230 15.94 9.50 4.55
CA GLU A 230 16.44 9.08 5.87
C GLU A 230 15.70 7.85 6.41
N PHE A 231 14.49 7.61 5.92
CA PHE A 231 13.61 6.54 6.37
C PHE A 231 13.35 5.46 5.31
N ASP A 232 14.11 5.46 4.21
CA ASP A 232 13.90 4.54 3.07
C ASP A 232 12.43 4.52 2.61
N SER A 233 11.83 5.71 2.56
CA SER A 233 10.43 5.90 2.18
C SER A 233 10.32 6.60 0.83
N GLU A 234 9.33 6.22 0.02
CA GLU A 234 9.08 6.83 -1.29
C GLU A 234 8.21 8.09 -1.17
N VAL A 235 8.39 9.01 -2.11
CA VAL A 235 7.59 10.24 -2.23
C VAL A 235 6.97 10.29 -3.61
N PHE A 236 5.65 10.43 -3.65
CA PHE A 236 4.88 10.62 -4.88
C PHE A 236 4.30 12.01 -4.91
N VAL A 237 4.44 12.66 -6.06
CA VAL A 237 3.83 13.96 -6.33
C VAL A 237 2.44 13.74 -6.87
N VAL A 238 1.46 14.35 -6.23
CA VAL A 238 0.06 14.31 -6.64
C VAL A 238 -0.51 15.72 -6.60
N CYS A 239 -1.44 16.04 -7.49
CA CYS A 239 -2.30 17.22 -7.37
C CYS A 239 -3.72 16.73 -7.16
N ALA A 240 -4.22 16.83 -5.93
CA ALA A 240 -5.54 16.30 -5.57
C ALA A 240 -6.67 16.93 -6.39
N GLN A 241 -6.49 18.17 -6.85
CA GLN A 241 -7.45 18.85 -7.72
C GLN A 241 -7.47 18.24 -9.12
N ILE A 242 -6.31 18.01 -9.74
CA ILE A 242 -6.21 17.33 -11.04
C ILE A 242 -6.78 15.90 -10.96
N GLU A 243 -6.46 15.16 -9.89
CA GLU A 243 -7.00 13.81 -9.71
C GLU A 243 -8.53 13.80 -9.57
N GLN A 244 -9.11 14.86 -8.99
CA GLN A 244 -10.54 15.02 -8.92
C GLN A 244 -11.16 15.28 -10.30
N GLU A 245 -10.51 16.06 -11.14
CA GLU A 245 -10.95 16.34 -12.53
C GLU A 245 -10.82 15.07 -13.37
N LEU A 246 -9.68 14.37 -13.30
CA LEU A 246 -9.46 13.11 -14.01
C LEU A 246 -10.49 12.02 -13.66
N ALA A 247 -10.98 12.01 -12.43
CA ALA A 247 -11.98 11.05 -11.98
C ALA A 247 -13.41 11.30 -12.56
N GLU A 248 -13.63 12.39 -13.26
CA GLU A 248 -14.89 12.70 -13.96
C GLU A 248 -14.82 12.43 -15.47
N LEU A 249 -13.62 12.13 -16.01
CA LEU A 249 -13.36 11.94 -17.43
C LEU A 249 -13.42 10.46 -17.84
N ASP A 250 -13.82 10.19 -19.07
CA ASP A 250 -13.67 8.85 -19.64
C ASP A 250 -12.18 8.55 -20.00
N ASP A 251 -11.88 7.31 -20.37
CA ASP A 251 -10.51 6.86 -20.61
C ASP A 251 -9.80 7.62 -21.75
N GLU A 252 -10.54 8.01 -22.81
CA GLU A 252 -9.98 8.77 -23.94
C GLU A 252 -9.70 10.22 -23.53
N GLU A 253 -10.66 10.85 -22.87
CA GLU A 253 -10.53 12.21 -22.34
C GLU A 253 -9.40 12.29 -21.29
N LYS A 254 -9.31 11.30 -20.38
CA LYS A 254 -8.25 11.18 -19.39
C LYS A 254 -6.86 11.12 -20.02
N LYS A 255 -6.72 10.33 -21.08
CA LYS A 255 -5.46 10.21 -21.81
C LYS A 255 -5.05 11.53 -22.47
N MET A 256 -5.99 12.21 -23.13
CA MET A 256 -5.74 13.51 -23.75
C MET A 256 -5.35 14.56 -22.71
N PHE A 257 -6.01 14.58 -21.56
CA PHE A 257 -5.72 15.51 -20.48
C PHE A 257 -4.31 15.31 -19.90
N LEU A 258 -3.90 14.04 -19.69
CA LEU A 258 -2.56 13.71 -19.23
C LEU A 258 -1.48 14.08 -20.25
N GLU A 259 -1.75 13.89 -21.56
CA GLU A 259 -0.85 14.30 -22.64
C GLU A 259 -0.69 15.83 -22.66
N ASP A 260 -1.76 16.60 -22.49
CA ASP A 260 -1.72 18.06 -22.41
C ASP A 260 -0.92 18.57 -21.20
N LEU A 261 -0.99 17.86 -20.07
CA LEU A 261 -0.16 18.13 -18.88
C LEU A 261 1.31 17.68 -19.06
N GLY A 262 1.64 16.95 -20.11
CA GLY A 262 2.99 16.44 -20.35
C GLY A 262 3.39 15.24 -19.48
N VAL A 263 2.43 14.56 -18.88
CA VAL A 263 2.65 13.38 -18.03
C VAL A 263 2.09 12.11 -18.66
N LYS A 264 2.68 10.95 -18.34
CA LYS A 264 2.27 9.65 -18.93
C LYS A 264 1.16 8.95 -18.13
N GLU A 265 1.11 9.19 -16.84
CA GLU A 265 0.17 8.58 -15.92
C GLU A 265 -0.15 9.56 -14.78
N SER A 266 -1.30 9.38 -14.15
CA SER A 266 -1.73 10.23 -13.03
C SER A 266 -0.87 10.00 -11.78
N GLY A 267 -0.83 10.98 -10.88
CA GLY A 267 -0.20 10.82 -9.57
C GLY A 267 -0.84 9.71 -8.75
N LEU A 268 -2.14 9.53 -8.93
CA LEU A 268 -2.92 8.48 -8.28
C LEU A 268 -2.53 7.08 -8.77
N ASP A 269 -2.37 6.88 -10.09
CA ASP A 269 -1.92 5.61 -10.63
C ASP A 269 -0.52 5.23 -10.13
N LYS A 270 0.39 6.21 -10.05
CA LYS A 270 1.71 6.02 -9.44
C LYS A 270 1.60 5.61 -7.97
N LEU A 271 0.76 6.29 -7.20
CA LEU A 271 0.53 6.00 -5.79
C LEU A 271 -0.03 4.58 -5.57
N ILE A 272 -0.99 4.15 -6.39
CA ILE A 272 -1.59 2.80 -6.31
C ILE A 272 -0.52 1.73 -6.57
N LYS A 273 0.26 1.86 -7.64
CA LYS A 273 1.33 0.92 -8.00
C LYS A 273 2.39 0.83 -6.90
N ALA A 274 2.82 1.98 -6.39
CA ALA A 274 3.81 2.04 -5.32
C ALA A 274 3.29 1.47 -4.00
N SER A 275 2.04 1.76 -3.65
CA SER A 275 1.38 1.19 -2.48
C SER A 275 1.31 -0.34 -2.55
N TYR A 276 1.05 -0.88 -3.75
CA TYR A 276 1.04 -2.31 -4.01
C TYR A 276 2.42 -2.94 -3.79
N SER A 277 3.46 -2.29 -4.33
CA SER A 277 4.86 -2.70 -4.15
C SER A 277 5.32 -2.61 -2.70
N LEU A 278 4.98 -1.52 -2.00
CA LEU A 278 5.33 -1.30 -0.58
C LEU A 278 4.82 -2.42 0.33
N LEU A 279 3.63 -2.92 0.05
CA LEU A 279 3.02 -4.03 0.78
C LEU A 279 3.64 -5.39 0.42
N GLY A 280 4.66 -5.41 -0.44
CA GLY A 280 5.28 -6.63 -0.94
C GLY A 280 4.30 -7.50 -1.72
N LEU A 281 3.35 -6.88 -2.41
CA LEU A 281 2.36 -7.56 -3.23
C LEU A 281 2.86 -7.76 -4.65
N ILE A 282 2.46 -8.88 -5.23
CA ILE A 282 2.64 -9.20 -6.65
C ILE A 282 1.34 -9.75 -7.20
N SER A 283 1.21 -9.72 -8.52
CA SER A 283 0.07 -10.31 -9.22
C SER A 283 0.51 -11.47 -10.11
N TYR A 284 -0.10 -12.64 -9.90
CA TYR A 284 -0.14 -13.65 -10.94
C TYR A 284 -1.44 -13.55 -11.73
N LEU A 285 -1.45 -14.07 -12.94
CA LEU A 285 -2.54 -13.89 -13.90
C LEU A 285 -3.16 -15.24 -14.26
N THR A 286 -4.46 -15.24 -14.48
CA THR A 286 -5.17 -16.33 -15.14
C THR A 286 -5.86 -15.76 -16.36
N ALA A 287 -5.84 -16.47 -17.49
CA ALA A 287 -6.44 -16.00 -18.73
C ALA A 287 -7.23 -17.10 -19.43
N GLY A 288 -8.40 -16.76 -19.93
CA GLY A 288 -9.30 -17.64 -20.65
C GLY A 288 -10.43 -16.85 -21.31
N GLU A 289 -11.22 -17.52 -22.17
CA GLU A 289 -12.34 -16.89 -22.89
C GLU A 289 -13.40 -16.28 -21.97
N THR A 290 -13.63 -16.87 -20.80
CA THR A 290 -14.63 -16.38 -19.84
C THR A 290 -14.13 -15.20 -19.01
N GLU A 291 -12.89 -15.25 -18.54
CA GLU A 291 -12.30 -14.22 -17.70
C GLU A 291 -10.77 -14.21 -17.81
N SER A 292 -10.19 -13.00 -17.91
CA SER A 292 -8.81 -12.74 -17.57
C SER A 292 -8.76 -12.00 -16.23
N ARG A 293 -7.93 -12.49 -15.31
CA ARG A 293 -7.91 -11.97 -13.94
C ARG A 293 -6.51 -11.88 -13.35
N ALA A 294 -6.24 -10.78 -12.62
CA ALA A 294 -5.07 -10.61 -11.78
C ALA A 294 -5.39 -11.00 -10.33
N TRP A 295 -4.51 -11.79 -9.73
CA TRP A 295 -4.66 -12.33 -8.38
C TRP A 295 -3.55 -11.80 -7.49
N THR A 296 -3.93 -11.13 -6.42
CA THR A 296 -2.99 -10.55 -5.44
C THR A 296 -2.45 -11.61 -4.49
N ILE A 297 -1.13 -11.70 -4.41
CA ILE A 297 -0.41 -12.50 -3.42
C ILE A 297 0.76 -11.71 -2.83
N LYS A 298 1.28 -12.15 -1.69
CA LYS A 298 2.55 -11.64 -1.16
C LYS A 298 3.72 -12.24 -1.94
N LYS A 299 4.75 -11.45 -2.19
CA LYS A 299 6.03 -11.93 -2.72
C LYS A 299 6.56 -13.07 -1.84
N GLY A 300 7.03 -14.14 -2.46
CA GLY A 300 7.46 -15.34 -1.74
C GLY A 300 6.36 -16.39 -1.54
N THR A 301 5.12 -16.13 -1.97
CA THR A 301 4.02 -17.10 -1.89
C THR A 301 4.28 -18.28 -2.81
N LYS A 302 4.15 -19.52 -2.26
CA LYS A 302 4.27 -20.77 -3.03
C LYS A 302 2.99 -21.10 -3.80
N ALA A 303 3.13 -21.90 -4.86
CA ALA A 303 2.02 -22.26 -5.76
C ALA A 303 0.75 -22.77 -5.07
N PRO A 304 0.77 -23.62 -4.03
CA PRO A 304 -0.46 -24.01 -3.33
C PRO A 304 -1.17 -22.83 -2.66
N GLY A 305 -0.43 -21.95 -1.99
CA GLY A 305 -1.00 -20.75 -1.38
C GLY A 305 -1.56 -19.75 -2.41
N ALA A 306 -0.93 -19.64 -3.58
CA ALA A 306 -1.48 -18.87 -4.70
C ALA A 306 -2.79 -19.49 -5.22
N ALA A 307 -2.83 -20.80 -5.40
CA ALA A 307 -4.05 -21.54 -5.79
C ALA A 307 -5.20 -21.33 -4.79
N GLY A 308 -4.86 -21.23 -3.50
CA GLY A 308 -5.79 -20.94 -2.40
C GLY A 308 -6.49 -19.59 -2.52
N LYS A 309 -5.89 -18.63 -3.23
CA LYS A 309 -6.53 -17.34 -3.53
C LYS A 309 -7.72 -17.47 -4.47
N ILE A 310 -7.72 -18.47 -5.33
CA ILE A 310 -8.84 -18.78 -6.21
C ILE A 310 -9.95 -19.46 -5.40
N HIS A 311 -9.59 -20.55 -4.71
CA HIS A 311 -10.50 -21.29 -3.85
C HIS A 311 -9.72 -22.22 -2.90
N SER A 312 -10.20 -22.41 -1.67
CA SER A 312 -9.57 -23.30 -0.68
C SER A 312 -9.38 -24.73 -1.15
N ASP A 313 -10.26 -25.23 -2.02
CA ASP A 313 -10.14 -26.57 -2.60
C ASP A 313 -8.95 -26.68 -3.55
N PHE A 314 -8.59 -25.61 -4.26
CA PHE A 314 -7.40 -25.59 -5.12
C PHE A 314 -6.11 -25.71 -4.32
N GLU A 315 -6.06 -25.13 -3.12
CA GLU A 315 -4.94 -25.27 -2.20
C GLU A 315 -4.85 -26.70 -1.66
N ARG A 316 -5.96 -27.23 -1.13
CA ARG A 316 -6.03 -28.56 -0.52
C ARG A 316 -5.74 -29.66 -1.53
N GLY A 317 -6.35 -29.56 -2.71
CA GLY A 317 -6.22 -30.53 -3.79
C GLY A 317 -5.07 -30.28 -4.76
N PHE A 318 -4.15 -29.36 -4.46
CA PHE A 318 -3.09 -28.94 -5.36
C PHE A 318 -2.24 -30.14 -5.85
N ILE A 319 -2.13 -30.28 -7.18
CA ILE A 319 -1.28 -31.29 -7.83
C ILE A 319 -0.05 -30.63 -8.42
N LYS A 320 -0.23 -29.66 -9.30
CA LYS A 320 0.82 -28.92 -10.01
C LYS A 320 0.27 -27.62 -10.61
N ALA A 321 1.17 -26.73 -10.98
CA ALA A 321 0.87 -25.53 -11.74
C ALA A 321 1.52 -25.59 -13.14
N GLU A 322 0.79 -25.26 -14.18
CA GLU A 322 1.34 -24.95 -15.51
C GLU A 322 1.60 -23.45 -15.54
N VAL A 323 2.87 -23.06 -15.64
CA VAL A 323 3.32 -21.67 -15.52
C VAL A 323 4.04 -21.23 -16.77
N VAL A 324 3.67 -20.08 -17.30
CA VAL A 324 4.42 -19.37 -18.34
C VAL A 324 4.59 -17.91 -17.91
N SER A 325 5.78 -17.33 -18.12
CA SER A 325 5.96 -15.91 -17.86
C SER A 325 5.17 -15.06 -18.85
N TYR A 326 4.69 -13.89 -18.42
CA TYR A 326 4.02 -12.95 -19.32
C TYR A 326 4.88 -12.62 -20.54
N LYS A 327 6.17 -12.38 -20.33
CA LYS A 327 7.11 -12.08 -21.41
C LYS A 327 7.17 -13.19 -22.47
N ASP A 328 7.36 -14.44 -22.03
CA ASP A 328 7.46 -15.59 -22.94
C ASP A 328 6.17 -15.81 -23.71
N LEU A 329 5.00 -15.62 -23.07
CA LEU A 329 3.70 -15.75 -23.75
C LEU A 329 3.52 -14.66 -24.82
N MET A 330 3.89 -13.41 -24.53
CA MET A 330 3.80 -12.31 -25.51
C MET A 330 4.74 -12.54 -26.70
N GLU A 331 5.96 -13.01 -26.47
CA GLU A 331 6.92 -13.35 -27.54
C GLU A 331 6.45 -14.53 -28.42
N CYS A 332 5.68 -15.45 -27.85
CA CYS A 332 5.12 -16.59 -28.58
C CYS A 332 3.80 -16.26 -29.30
N GLY A 333 3.10 -15.23 -28.86
CA GLY A 333 1.83 -14.79 -29.40
C GLY A 333 0.61 -15.64 -28.99
N ASN A 334 0.79 -16.85 -28.46
CA ASN A 334 -0.28 -17.68 -27.90
C ASN A 334 0.28 -18.84 -27.07
N MET A 335 -0.60 -19.46 -26.27
CA MET A 335 -0.25 -20.56 -25.36
C MET A 335 0.21 -21.84 -26.08
N VAL A 336 -0.31 -22.12 -27.30
CA VAL A 336 0.08 -23.32 -28.05
C VAL A 336 1.54 -23.21 -28.49
N ALA A 337 1.92 -22.08 -29.08
CA ALA A 337 3.29 -21.81 -29.47
C ALA A 337 4.26 -21.80 -28.25
N ALA A 338 3.82 -21.28 -27.11
CA ALA A 338 4.61 -21.34 -25.87
C ALA A 338 4.84 -22.78 -25.40
N LYS A 339 3.84 -23.66 -25.50
CA LYS A 339 3.96 -25.10 -25.19
C LYS A 339 4.90 -25.81 -26.15
N GLU A 340 4.78 -25.57 -27.46
CA GLU A 340 5.64 -26.16 -28.49
C GLU A 340 7.11 -25.77 -28.30
N LYS A 341 7.37 -24.55 -27.82
CA LYS A 341 8.73 -24.09 -27.49
C LYS A 341 9.24 -24.56 -26.12
N GLY A 342 8.41 -25.27 -25.35
CA GLY A 342 8.79 -25.77 -24.02
C GLY A 342 8.87 -24.68 -22.94
N LEU A 343 8.25 -23.52 -23.15
CA LEU A 343 8.27 -22.38 -22.21
C LEU A 343 7.19 -22.47 -21.13
N VAL A 344 6.23 -23.40 -21.28
CA VAL A 344 5.23 -23.69 -20.25
C VAL A 344 5.81 -24.74 -19.29
N ARG A 345 6.19 -24.28 -18.11
CA ARG A 345 6.78 -25.09 -17.06
C ARG A 345 5.74 -25.86 -16.27
N GLN A 346 6.10 -27.03 -15.77
CA GLN A 346 5.29 -27.82 -14.82
C GLN A 346 5.91 -27.65 -13.45
N GLU A 347 5.25 -26.91 -12.55
CA GLU A 347 5.78 -26.55 -11.25
C GLU A 347 5.06 -27.27 -10.11
N GLY A 348 5.82 -27.66 -9.11
CA GLY A 348 5.32 -28.36 -7.92
C GLY A 348 4.99 -27.43 -6.75
N LYS A 349 4.78 -28.03 -5.57
CA LYS A 349 4.36 -27.32 -4.34
C LYS A 349 5.38 -26.29 -3.82
N GLU A 350 6.66 -26.47 -4.12
CA GLU A 350 7.74 -25.60 -3.64
C GLU A 350 7.99 -24.40 -4.56
N TYR A 351 7.32 -24.32 -5.72
CA TYR A 351 7.47 -23.21 -6.63
C TYR A 351 7.00 -21.92 -5.98
N VAL A 352 7.88 -20.92 -5.97
CA VAL A 352 7.58 -19.56 -5.53
C VAL A 352 7.09 -18.79 -6.75
N VAL A 353 5.85 -18.31 -6.67
CA VAL A 353 5.20 -17.58 -7.76
C VAL A 353 5.88 -16.22 -7.98
N GLU A 354 6.14 -15.90 -9.23
CA GLU A 354 6.72 -14.63 -9.66
C GLU A 354 5.66 -13.66 -10.18
N ASP A 355 5.97 -12.35 -10.12
CA ASP A 355 5.07 -11.32 -10.62
C ASP A 355 4.92 -11.42 -12.14
N GLY A 356 3.67 -11.47 -12.60
CA GLY A 356 3.33 -11.64 -14.02
C GLY A 356 3.35 -13.08 -14.51
N ASP A 357 3.49 -14.08 -13.65
CA ASP A 357 3.26 -15.47 -14.02
C ASP A 357 1.82 -15.68 -14.47
N ILE A 358 1.64 -16.35 -15.61
CA ILE A 358 0.33 -16.80 -16.09
C ILE A 358 0.20 -18.28 -15.71
N ILE A 359 -0.79 -18.60 -14.86
CA ILE A 359 -0.84 -19.88 -14.17
C ILE A 359 -2.17 -20.60 -14.44
N LEU A 360 -2.06 -21.90 -14.76
CA LEU A 360 -3.18 -22.84 -14.74
C LEU A 360 -2.93 -23.90 -13.66
N PHE A 361 -3.68 -23.83 -12.57
CA PHE A 361 -3.59 -24.82 -11.49
C PHE A 361 -4.31 -26.10 -11.83
N LYS A 362 -3.66 -27.23 -11.57
CA LYS A 362 -4.25 -28.59 -11.62
C LYS A 362 -4.45 -29.07 -10.19
N PHE A 363 -5.66 -29.44 -9.88
CA PHE A 363 -6.06 -29.89 -8.54
C PHE A 363 -7.03 -31.07 -8.64
N ASN A 364 -7.15 -31.80 -7.53
CA ASN A 364 -8.14 -32.87 -7.38
C ASN A 364 -8.72 -32.79 -5.97
N VAL A 365 -10.03 -32.76 -5.85
CA VAL A 365 -10.79 -32.65 -4.57
C VAL A 365 -11.64 -33.88 -4.41
#